data_f5d8dc736fe40c837b0a43c8ad531d74
#
_entry.id   f5d8dc736fe40c837b0a43c8ad531d74
#
_cell.length_a   1.000
_cell.length_b   1.000
_cell.length_c   1.000
_cell.angle_alpha   90.00
_cell.angle_beta   90.00
_cell.angle_gamma   90.00
#
_symmetry.space_group_name_H-M   'P 1'
#
loop_
_entity.id
_entity.type
_entity.pdbx_description
1 polymer ?
#
loop_
_entity_poly.entity_id
_entity_poly.type
_entity_poly.pdbx_seq_one_letter_code
_entity_poly.pdbx_strand_id
1 'polypeptide(L)'
;MPSSIGRLFQAVVGNPKVLGIGLGEDTGLLITNGRQMEAIGSGLVILVDGREVKDTNLTQVELGQPISINHLVTHVMSQHDKFDLNTFKMTIHSSQYV
;
A
#
# COMPACT_ATOMS: atom_id res chain seq x y z
N MET A 1 -18.85 -5.13 -5.41
CA MET A 1 -17.54 -5.54 -5.37
C MET A 1 -17.00 -5.56 -3.98
N PRO A 2 -16.56 -6.63 -3.60
CA PRO A 2 -16.02 -6.68 -2.33
C PRO A 2 -14.90 -5.82 -2.35
N SER A 3 -14.85 -5.13 -1.61
CA SER A 3 -13.93 -4.21 -1.66
C SER A 3 -12.94 -4.38 -0.62
N SER A 4 -12.19 -5.47 -0.70
CA SER A 4 -11.05 -5.57 0.18
C SER A 4 -10.12 -4.40 -0.08
N ILE A 5 -9.98 -3.97 -1.34
CA ILE A 5 -9.18 -2.79 -1.62
C ILE A 5 -9.86 -1.52 -1.10
N GLY A 6 -11.18 -1.45 -1.19
CA GLY A 6 -11.91 -0.31 -0.65
C GLY A 6 -11.81 -0.22 0.85
N ARG A 7 -11.84 -1.36 1.54
CA ARG A 7 -11.65 -1.38 2.99
C ARG A 7 -10.25 -0.95 3.38
N LEU A 8 -9.25 -1.35 2.59
CA LEU A 8 -7.88 -0.93 2.82
C LEU A 8 -7.78 0.59 2.74
N PHE A 9 -8.37 1.19 1.72
CA PHE A 9 -8.35 2.63 1.55
C PHE A 9 -9.04 3.33 2.72
N GLN A 10 -10.20 2.82 3.15
CA GLN A 10 -10.90 3.42 4.27
C GLN A 10 -10.08 3.34 5.56
N ALA A 11 -9.42 2.23 5.80
CA ALA A 11 -8.61 2.06 7.01
C ALA A 11 -7.44 3.03 7.02
N VAL A 12 -6.79 3.23 5.87
CA VAL A 12 -5.62 4.11 5.79
C VAL A 12 -6.04 5.57 5.94
N VAL A 13 -7.14 5.95 5.30
CA VAL A 13 -7.61 7.34 5.40
C VAL A 13 -8.11 7.64 6.81
N GLY A 14 -8.73 6.64 7.47
CA GLY A 14 -9.20 6.80 8.84
C GLY A 14 -8.07 6.85 9.86
N ASN A 15 -6.88 6.35 9.51
CA ASN A 15 -5.71 6.39 10.38
C ASN A 15 -4.47 6.62 9.53
N PRO A 16 -4.19 7.85 9.12
CA PRO A 16 -3.15 8.13 8.14
C PRO A 16 -1.73 7.85 8.61
N LYS A 17 -1.55 7.49 9.88
CA LYS A 17 -0.22 7.12 10.36
C LYS A 17 0.14 5.67 10.06
N VAL A 18 -0.83 4.85 9.64
CA VAL A 18 -0.54 3.46 9.32
C VAL A 18 -0.29 3.32 7.83
N LEU A 19 0.54 2.34 7.49
CA LEU A 19 0.78 1.98 6.10
C LEU A 19 -0.17 0.84 5.76
N GLY A 20 -0.98 1.01 4.73
CA GLY A 20 -1.86 -0.05 4.27
C GLY A 20 -1.11 -0.99 3.35
N ILE A 21 -1.33 -2.29 3.52
CA ILE A 21 -0.66 -3.30 2.70
C ILE A 21 -1.71 -4.23 2.12
N GLY A 22 -1.74 -4.31 0.79
CA GLY A 22 -2.56 -5.29 0.08
C GLY A 22 -1.66 -6.31 -0.59
N LEU A 23 -1.91 -7.58 -0.32
CA LEU A 23 -1.14 -8.67 -0.91
C LEU A 23 -1.99 -9.39 -1.95
N GLY A 24 -1.44 -9.52 -3.14
CA GLY A 24 -2.05 -10.36 -4.16
C GLY A 24 -1.87 -11.84 -3.85
N GLU A 25 -2.47 -12.67 -4.68
CA GLU A 25 -2.27 -14.11 -4.53
C GLU A 25 -0.81 -14.45 -4.74
N ASP A 26 -0.35 -15.44 -4.02
CA ASP A 26 1.00 -15.96 -4.16
C ASP A 26 2.06 -14.89 -3.94
N THR A 27 1.79 -13.98 -3.02
CA THR A 27 2.74 -12.91 -2.68
C THR A 27 2.88 -12.77 -1.18
N GLY A 28 3.99 -12.17 -0.79
CA GLY A 28 4.26 -11.85 0.59
C GLY A 28 5.27 -10.73 0.69
N LEU A 29 5.54 -10.36 1.91
CA LEU A 29 6.59 -9.38 2.21
C LEU A 29 7.56 -10.01 3.20
N LEU A 30 8.84 -9.95 2.87
CA LEU A 30 9.89 -10.36 3.76
C LEU A 30 10.42 -9.12 4.47
N ILE A 31 10.33 -9.09 5.79
CA ILE A 31 10.75 -7.93 6.55
C ILE A 31 12.08 -8.23 7.21
N THR A 32 13.07 -7.39 6.99
CA THR A 32 14.41 -7.56 7.52
C THR A 32 14.73 -6.40 8.46
N ASN A 33 15.25 -6.74 9.64
CA ASN A 33 15.64 -5.76 10.66
C ASN A 33 14.50 -4.83 11.06
N GLY A 34 13.25 -5.29 10.92
CA GLY A 34 12.09 -4.51 11.28
C GLY A 34 11.89 -3.26 10.43
N ARG A 35 12.60 -3.15 9.31
CA ARG A 35 12.64 -1.90 8.58
C ARG A 35 12.52 -2.06 7.08
N GLN A 36 13.16 -3.06 6.50
CA GLN A 36 13.15 -3.22 5.05
C GLN A 36 12.18 -4.31 4.65
N MET A 37 11.30 -3.99 3.73
CA MET A 37 10.36 -4.95 3.19
C MET A 37 10.75 -5.29 1.76
N GLU A 38 10.73 -6.58 1.44
CA GLU A 38 11.00 -7.04 0.08
C GLU A 38 9.80 -7.85 -0.40
N ALA A 39 9.29 -7.53 -1.58
CA ALA A 39 8.19 -8.29 -2.16
C ALA A 39 8.70 -9.64 -2.66
N ILE A 40 7.98 -10.70 -2.30
CA ILE A 40 8.32 -12.05 -2.74
C ILE A 40 7.08 -12.69 -3.35
N GLY A 41 7.30 -13.62 -4.26
CA GLY A 41 6.20 -14.31 -4.94
C GLY A 41 5.90 -13.71 -6.30
N SER A 42 4.85 -14.21 -6.93
CA SER A 42 4.61 -13.93 -8.35
C SER A 42 3.59 -12.82 -8.57
N GLY A 43 2.90 -12.36 -7.53
CA GLY A 43 1.88 -11.32 -7.70
C GLY A 43 2.39 -9.94 -7.31
N LEU A 44 1.47 -9.08 -6.97
CA LEU A 44 1.76 -7.69 -6.66
C LEU A 44 1.50 -7.40 -5.19
N VAL A 45 2.26 -6.47 -4.64
CA VAL A 45 2.03 -5.90 -3.33
C VAL A 45 1.67 -4.43 -3.53
N ILE A 46 0.61 -3.98 -2.89
CA ILE A 46 0.19 -2.59 -2.95
C ILE A 46 0.40 -1.99 -1.57
N LEU A 47 1.15 -0.89 -1.52
CA LEU A 47 1.35 -0.13 -0.29
C LEU A 47 0.60 1.19 -0.42
N VAL A 48 -0.16 1.53 0.61
CA VAL A 48 -0.99 2.73 0.61
C VAL A 48 -0.58 3.60 1.78
N ASP A 49 -0.15 4.81 1.48
CA ASP A 49 0.32 5.78 2.47
C ASP A 49 -0.64 6.96 2.46
N GLY A 50 -1.38 7.13 3.55
CA GLY A 50 -2.39 8.17 3.64
C GLY A 50 -1.91 9.49 4.20
N ARG A 51 -0.61 9.65 4.45
CA ARG A 51 -0.12 10.84 5.15
C ARG A 51 -0.27 12.12 4.33
N GLU A 52 -0.39 12.01 3.01
CA GLU A 52 -0.50 13.20 2.16
C GLU A 52 -1.89 13.41 1.57
N VAL A 53 -2.87 12.71 2.07
CA VAL A 53 -4.26 12.87 1.62
C VAL A 53 -4.70 14.31 1.87
N LYS A 54 -5.26 14.93 0.84
CA LYS A 54 -5.69 16.33 0.93
C LYS A 54 -7.17 16.46 1.17
N ASP A 55 -7.97 15.50 0.70
CA ASP A 55 -9.40 15.60 0.81
C ASP A 55 -10.03 14.21 0.66
N THR A 56 -11.12 13.99 1.38
CA THR A 56 -11.83 12.72 1.33
C THR A 56 -13.25 12.93 1.86
N ASN A 57 -14.17 12.06 1.44
CA ASN A 57 -15.53 12.06 1.96
C ASN A 57 -15.75 11.01 3.04
N LEU A 58 -14.68 10.53 3.68
CA LEU A 58 -14.79 9.43 4.63
C LEU A 58 -15.81 9.70 5.74
N THR A 59 -15.86 10.91 6.27
CA THR A 59 -16.77 11.24 7.35
C THR A 59 -18.22 11.38 6.90
N GLN A 60 -18.47 11.37 5.61
CA GLN A 60 -19.79 11.56 5.03
C GLN A 60 -20.39 10.26 4.50
N VAL A 61 -19.67 9.15 4.60
CA VAL A 61 -20.15 7.88 4.09
C VAL A 61 -20.15 6.86 5.19
N GLU A 62 -21.00 5.85 5.04
CA GLU A 62 -21.05 4.74 5.96
C GLU A 62 -20.05 3.67 5.55
N LEU A 63 -19.70 2.82 6.50
CA LEU A 63 -18.76 1.74 6.25
C LEU A 63 -19.25 0.89 5.08
N GLY A 64 -18.38 0.60 4.16
CA GLY A 64 -18.70 -0.20 2.99
C GLY A 64 -19.20 0.58 1.81
N GLN A 65 -19.50 1.85 1.97
CA GLN A 65 -19.91 2.68 0.85
C GLN A 65 -18.70 3.21 0.10
N PRO A 66 -18.90 3.62 -1.16
CA PRO A 66 -17.77 4.14 -1.94
C PRO A 66 -17.15 5.37 -1.28
N ILE A 67 -15.84 5.42 -1.29
CA ILE A 67 -15.10 6.51 -0.71
C ILE A 67 -14.29 7.20 -1.80
N SER A 68 -14.18 8.49 -1.71
CA SER A 68 -13.36 9.31 -2.59
C SER A 68 -12.16 9.84 -1.83
N ILE A 69 -11.00 9.78 -2.44
CA ILE A 69 -9.75 10.21 -1.82
C ILE A 69 -8.96 11.01 -2.83
N ASN A 70 -8.55 12.20 -2.43
CA ASN A 70 -7.72 13.04 -3.26
C ASN A 70 -6.29 12.99 -2.73
N HIS A 71 -5.36 12.65 -3.58
CA HIS A 71 -3.93 12.70 -3.30
C HIS A 71 -3.47 11.57 -2.37
N LEU A 72 -3.74 10.36 -2.79
CA LEU A 72 -3.32 9.17 -2.06
C LEU A 72 -2.03 8.62 -2.67
N VAL A 73 -1.00 8.47 -1.85
CA VAL A 73 0.26 7.92 -2.32
C VAL A 73 0.16 6.40 -2.30
N THR A 74 0.42 5.78 -3.44
CA THR A 74 0.33 4.34 -3.59
C THR A 74 1.58 3.83 -4.29
N HIS A 75 2.14 2.76 -3.75
CA HIS A 75 3.27 2.07 -4.37
C HIS A 75 2.80 0.68 -4.79
N VAL A 76 3.27 0.24 -5.94
CA VAL A 76 3.00 -1.11 -6.44
C VAL A 76 4.34 -1.80 -6.57
N MET A 77 4.49 -2.93 -5.88
CA MET A 77 5.74 -3.67 -5.85
C MET A 77 5.54 -5.05 -6.46
N SER A 78 6.55 -5.51 -7.15
CA SER A 78 6.61 -6.90 -7.62
C SER A 78 7.87 -7.53 -7.05
N GLN A 79 8.10 -8.78 -7.41
CA GLN A 79 9.14 -9.61 -6.81
C GLN A 79 10.49 -8.89 -6.76
N HIS A 80 11.10 -8.87 -5.59
CA HIS A 80 12.42 -8.30 -5.28
C HIS A 80 12.45 -6.78 -5.15
N ASP A 81 11.34 -6.09 -5.38
CA ASP A 81 11.30 -4.68 -5.05
C ASP A 81 11.33 -4.49 -3.54
N LYS A 82 11.87 -3.39 -3.09
CA LYS A 82 12.07 -3.14 -1.66
C LYS A 82 11.47 -1.82 -1.24
N PHE A 83 11.06 -1.75 0.01
CA PHE A 83 10.51 -0.54 0.60
C PHE A 83 11.09 -0.37 2.00
N ASP A 84 11.60 0.82 2.29
CA ASP A 84 12.21 1.11 3.58
C ASP A 84 11.19 1.82 4.47
N LEU A 85 10.85 1.17 5.59
CA LEU A 85 9.85 1.71 6.52
C LEU A 85 10.31 2.95 7.26
N ASN A 86 11.62 3.20 7.34
CA ASN A 86 12.12 4.40 8.00
C ASN A 86 12.06 5.62 7.10
N THR A 87 12.36 5.45 5.84
CA THR A 87 12.42 6.58 4.90
C THR A 87 11.20 6.65 4.00
N PHE A 88 10.37 5.61 3.98
CA PHE A 88 9.23 5.47 3.08
C PHE A 88 9.65 5.59 1.62
N LYS A 89 10.79 5.02 1.29
CA LYS A 89 11.28 5.01 -0.08
C LYS A 89 11.22 3.61 -0.66
N MET A 90 10.75 3.53 -1.90
CA MET A 90 10.69 2.30 -2.64
C MET A 90 11.86 2.22 -3.61
N THR A 91 12.45 1.03 -3.74
CA THR A 91 13.51 0.78 -4.71
C THR A 91 13.06 -0.36 -5.63
N ILE A 92 13.04 -0.10 -6.90
CA ILE A 92 12.64 -1.09 -7.90
C ILE A 92 13.85 -1.93 -8.28
N HIS A 93 13.65 -3.25 -8.29
CA HIS A 93 14.68 -4.19 -8.69
C HIS A 93 14.86 -4.13 -10.20
N SER A 94 16.03 -3.80 -10.67
CA SER A 94 16.22 -3.48 -12.08
C SER A 94 17.23 -4.37 -12.79
N SER A 95 17.64 -5.46 -12.19
CA SER A 95 18.71 -6.28 -12.75
C SER A 95 18.36 -6.91 -14.08
N GLN A 96 17.08 -7.01 -14.39
CA GLN A 96 16.65 -7.72 -15.58
C GLN A 96 16.51 -6.86 -16.80
N TYR A 97 16.79 -5.58 -16.70
CA TYR A 97 16.64 -4.70 -17.85
C TYR A 97 17.99 -4.52 -18.52
N VAL A 98 18.31 -5.45 -19.31
CA VAL A 98 19.56 -5.40 -20.06
C VAL A 98 19.28 -5.58 -21.52
#